data_2dc6f6c60a21da8eeb2cc616fddfc680
#
_entry.id   2dc6f6c60a21da8eeb2cc616fddfc680
#
_cell.length_a   1.000
_cell.length_b   1.000
_cell.length_c   1.000
_cell.angle_alpha   90.00
_cell.angle_beta   90.00
_cell.angle_gamma   90.00
#
_symmetry.space_group_name_H-M   'P 1'
#
loop_
_entity.id
_entity.type
_entity.pdbx_description
1 polymer ?
#
loop_
_entity_poly.entity_id
_entity_poly.type
_entity_poly.pdbx_seq_one_letter_code
_entity_poly.pdbx_strand_id
1 'polypeptide(L)' 'MQSDDLFERAKSFTEEMGVVSVSSLQRKFLIGHFQAKSLLQLLIEKNICESYFVQGQGYILKKFSK' A
#
# COMPACT_ATOMS: atom_id res chain seq x y z
N MET A 1 -0.86 18.89 -1.86
CA MET A 1 -0.02 18.40 -1.78
C MET A 1 0.12 17.31 -0.94
N GLN A 2 -0.51 17.23 -0.03
CA GLN A 2 -0.37 16.26 0.93
C GLN A 2 -0.72 14.90 0.49
N SER A 3 -1.74 14.73 -0.32
CA SER A 3 -2.12 13.39 -0.73
C SER A 3 -1.03 12.75 -1.53
N ASP A 4 -0.33 13.52 -2.35
CA ASP A 4 0.76 12.96 -3.12
C ASP A 4 1.90 12.53 -2.23
N ASP A 5 2.15 13.29 -1.18
CA ASP A 5 3.20 12.96 -0.24
C ASP A 5 2.88 11.67 0.50
N LEU A 6 1.65 11.53 0.93
CA LEU A 6 1.24 10.32 1.62
C LEU A 6 1.34 9.10 0.70
N PHE A 7 0.95 9.27 -0.55
CA PHE A 7 1.06 8.18 -1.51
C PHE A 7 2.51 7.76 -1.70
N GLU A 8 3.43 8.73 -1.83
CA GLU A 8 4.84 8.41 -2.02
C GLU A 8 5.41 7.70 -0.81
N ARG A 9 5.00 8.09 0.37
CA ARG A 9 5.44 7.42 1.57
C ARG A 9 4.91 6.00 1.66
N ALA A 10 3.65 5.82 1.29
CA ALA A 10 3.05 4.50 1.29
C ALA A 10 3.71 3.60 0.26
N LYS A 11 4.07 4.18 -0.89
CA LYS A 11 4.75 3.43 -1.92
C LYS A 11 6.12 2.94 -1.43
N SER A 12 6.88 3.83 -0.80
CA SER A 12 8.18 3.47 -0.26
C SER A 12 8.05 2.41 0.82
N PHE A 13 7.05 2.57 1.69
CA PHE A 13 6.80 1.61 2.74
C PHE A 13 6.49 0.24 2.15
N THR A 14 5.64 0.20 1.12
CA THR A 14 5.27 -1.05 0.47
C THR A 14 6.48 -1.71 -0.19
N GLU A 15 7.30 -0.90 -0.83
CA GLU A 15 8.49 -1.43 -1.49
C GLU A 15 9.47 -2.00 -0.49
N GLU A 16 9.56 -1.37 0.66
CA GLU A 16 10.47 -1.80 1.68
C GLU A 16 10.01 -3.10 2.35
N MET A 17 8.71 -3.19 2.61
CA MET A 17 8.17 -4.35 3.30
C MET A 17 7.85 -5.53 2.37
N GLY A 18 7.58 -5.23 1.11
CA GLY A 18 7.20 -6.29 0.19
C GLY A 18 5.74 -6.66 0.24
N VAL A 19 5.02 -6.21 1.24
CA VAL A 19 3.59 -6.47 1.37
C VAL A 19 2.95 -5.26 2.04
N VAL A 20 1.65 -5.11 1.86
CA VAL A 20 0.93 -4.00 2.46
C VAL A 20 -0.51 -4.43 2.72
N SER A 21 -1.11 -3.90 3.78
CA SER A 21 -2.50 -4.16 4.08
C SER A 21 -3.11 -2.88 4.65
N VAL A 22 -4.42 -2.84 4.72
CA VAL A 22 -5.11 -1.70 5.31
C VAL A 22 -4.62 -1.51 6.75
N SER A 23 -4.50 -2.59 7.50
CA SER A 23 -4.03 -2.52 8.87
C SER A 23 -2.62 -1.96 8.98
N SER A 24 -1.73 -2.39 8.10
CA SER A 24 -0.36 -1.93 8.17
C SER A 24 -0.27 -0.44 7.84
N LEU A 25 -1.08 0.02 6.88
CA LEU A 25 -1.11 1.43 6.54
C LEU A 25 -1.67 2.26 7.68
N GLN A 26 -2.71 1.76 8.34
CA GLN A 26 -3.30 2.46 9.46
C GLN A 26 -2.28 2.64 10.58
N ARG A 27 -1.54 1.60 10.87
CA ARG A 27 -0.57 1.67 11.95
C ARG A 27 0.64 2.50 11.59
N LYS A 28 1.12 2.35 10.37
CA LYS A 28 2.33 3.05 9.97
C LYS A 28 2.11 4.56 9.88
N PHE A 29 0.98 4.96 9.31
CA PHE A 29 0.73 6.37 9.05
C PHE A 29 -0.29 7.00 9.98
N LEU A 30 -0.82 6.22 10.91
CA LEU A 30 -1.79 6.70 11.89
C LEU A 30 -2.99 7.35 11.21
N ILE A 31 -3.54 6.67 10.22
CA ILE A 31 -4.68 7.18 9.45
C ILE A 31 -5.88 6.28 9.68
N GLY A 32 -7.03 6.78 9.30
CA GLY A 32 -8.27 6.04 9.49
C GLY A 32 -8.41 4.91 8.49
N HIS A 33 -9.39 4.06 8.73
CA HIS A 33 -9.63 2.88 7.89
C HIS A 33 -9.93 3.26 6.46
N PHE A 34 -10.84 4.22 6.24
CA PHE A 34 -11.20 4.59 4.88
C PHE A 34 -10.05 5.23 4.14
N GLN A 35 -9.26 6.01 4.84
CA GLN A 35 -8.11 6.65 4.23
C GLN A 35 -7.07 5.59 3.84
N ALA A 36 -6.85 4.62 4.71
CA ALA A 36 -5.91 3.54 4.41
C ALA A 36 -6.40 2.71 3.24
N LYS A 37 -7.71 2.46 3.20
CA LYS A 37 -8.29 1.68 2.12
C LYS A 37 -8.13 2.40 0.78
N SER A 38 -8.39 3.69 0.76
CA SER A 38 -8.23 4.48 -0.46
C SER A 38 -6.78 4.50 -0.91
N LEU A 39 -5.87 4.59 0.04
CA LEU A 39 -4.45 4.62 -0.25
C LEU A 39 -4.02 3.29 -0.86
N LEU A 40 -4.49 2.20 -0.28
CA LEU A 40 -4.19 0.88 -0.81
C LEU A 40 -4.73 0.72 -2.23
N GLN A 41 -5.93 1.24 -2.47
CA GLN A 41 -6.50 1.17 -3.79
C GLN A 41 -5.63 1.91 -4.81
N LEU A 42 -5.09 3.06 -4.42
CA LEU A 42 -4.18 3.79 -5.29
C LEU A 42 -2.92 2.99 -5.57
N LEU A 43 -2.40 2.32 -4.58
CA LEU A 43 -1.22 1.49 -4.78
C LEU A 43 -1.49 0.39 -5.81
N ILE A 44 -2.67 -0.18 -5.75
CA ILE A 44 -3.05 -1.21 -6.72
C ILE A 44 -3.22 -0.60 -8.11
N GLU A 45 -3.90 0.53 -8.18
CA GLU A 45 -4.16 1.17 -9.47
C GLU A 45 -2.89 1.65 -10.15
N LYS A 46 -1.90 2.04 -9.37
CA LYS A 46 -0.63 2.49 -9.92
C LYS A 46 0.34 1.33 -10.14
N ASN A 47 -0.14 0.11 -9.98
CA ASN A 47 0.66 -1.09 -10.19
C ASN A 47 1.82 -1.22 -9.22
N ILE A 48 1.68 -0.68 -8.03
CA ILE A 48 2.69 -0.83 -7.00
C ILE A 48 2.55 -2.19 -6.35
N CYS A 49 1.31 -2.64 -6.13
CA CYS A 49 1.10 -3.97 -5.57
C CYS A 49 0.06 -4.72 -6.37
N GLU A 50 0.03 -6.03 -6.17
CA GLU A 50 -0.92 -6.89 -6.87
C GLU A 50 -2.33 -6.62 -6.39
N SER A 51 -3.29 -7.01 -7.19
CA SER A 51 -4.67 -6.71 -6.87
C SER A 51 -5.35 -7.83 -6.08
N TYR A 52 -4.62 -8.83 -5.67
CA TYR A 52 -5.20 -9.91 -4.88
C TYR A 52 -4.60 -9.91 -3.47
N PHE A 53 -5.37 -10.39 -2.54
CA PHE A 53 -5.00 -10.42 -1.13
C PHE A 53 -4.47 -11.82 -0.79
N VAL A 54 -3.33 -11.88 -0.13
CA VAL A 54 -2.77 -13.15 0.33
C VAL A 54 -3.03 -13.24 1.82
N GLN A 55 -3.77 -14.25 2.22
CA GLN A 55 -4.15 -14.39 3.60
C GLN A 55 -2.93 -14.50 4.50
N GLY A 56 -2.94 -13.76 5.57
CA GLY A 56 -1.82 -13.76 6.50
C GLY A 56 -0.72 -12.78 6.12
N GLN A 57 -0.76 -12.22 4.92
CA GLN A 57 0.29 -11.31 4.49
C GLN A 57 -0.25 -9.97 4.03
N GLY A 58 -1.24 -9.97 3.18
CA GLY A 58 -1.77 -8.73 2.63
C GLY A 58 -1.61 -8.70 1.13
N TYR A 59 -1.46 -7.49 0.58
CA TYR A 59 -1.27 -7.33 -0.85
C TYR A 59 0.22 -7.30 -1.14
N ILE A 60 0.65 -8.13 -2.08
CA ILE A 60 2.06 -8.33 -2.35
C ILE A 60 2.58 -7.27 -3.30
N LEU A 61 3.77 -6.78 -3.05
CA LEU A 61 4.41 -5.84 -3.93
C LEU A 61 4.55 -6.45 -5.32
N LYS A 62 4.19 -5.68 -6.33
CA LYS A 62 4.28 -6.17 -7.69
C LYS A 62 5.72 -6.11 -8.12
N LYS A 63 6.26 -7.26 -8.50
CA LYS A 63 7.63 -7.29 -8.92
C LYS A 63 7.75 -7.15 -10.40
N PHE A 64 8.75 -6.45 -10.87
CA PHE A 64 8.96 -6.31 -12.26
C PHE A 64 9.92 -7.33 -12.64
N SER A 65 9.57 -8.06 -13.60
CA SER A 65 10.47 -8.99 -14.00
C SER A 65 11.38 -8.38 -14.91
N LYS A 66 11.67 -7.87 -15.16
CA LYS A 66 12.48 -7.34 -15.88
C LYS A 66 13.25 -7.82 -16.38
#